data_2047585a387da2e1531e3d96b2bf7539
#
_entry.id   2047585a387da2e1531e3d96b2bf7539
#
_cell.length_a   1.000
_cell.length_b   1.000
_cell.length_c   1.000
_cell.angle_alpha   90.00
_cell.angle_beta   90.00
_cell.angle_gamma   90.00
#
_symmetry.space_group_name_H-M   'P 1'
#
loop_
_entity.id
_entity.type
_entity.pdbx_description
1 polymer ?
#
loop_
_entity_poly.entity_id
_entity_poly.type
_entity_poly.pdbx_seq_one_letter_code
_entity_poly.pdbx_strand_id
1 'polypeptide(L)'
;MGWVVMSEREWNRVEVLAQVDDGRLSVDNAANMLALTRRQVFRLLKRFRQDGASAIRHKARGKPPNNRIHHAKRDYALSIIKESYADFGPTLATEMLAEHHGFKVSRETVRKWMQEDGIWLSRKQRRTFHQPRLRRECFGELIQIDGSDHRWFEDRGDPCTLLVFIDDATSTLMALRFVKSESTFSYFEALESYLLKHGRPVAFYSDKHTVFRVPKPNENMTGMTQFGRALAELNIEIICANSSQANGRVERANRTLQDRLVKELRIAGISNMEDGNAFLGGFMERYNAKFAKAPAKPDNLHRALNIEPDRLAEVFCLRDKRYVTKDLTLKYDRKRIRLEVNDLTRGLVGKYVDVYEMPDGRIQVRAKGVALPCSIFDPHQQRVTHAAITENKHLSAVLAHIKEEQEKATPPPKVKPVSAKNGYKKTGRRPPGRPSKMEAYYERKRAERTATMRRTGANKE
;
A
#
# COMPACT_ATOMS: atom_id res chain seq x y z
N MET A 1 -54.12 35.28 -0.35
CA MET A 1 -52.82 35.88 -0.71
C MET A 1 -51.76 34.78 -0.68
N GLY A 2 -51.14 34.50 -1.82
CA GLY A 2 -50.09 33.46 -1.87
C GLY A 2 -48.71 34.06 -1.53
N TRP A 3 -47.93 33.34 -0.72
CA TRP A 3 -46.55 33.71 -0.40
C TRP A 3 -45.66 33.55 -1.63
N VAL A 4 -44.89 34.56 -2.01
CA VAL A 4 -43.95 34.54 -3.12
C VAL A 4 -42.55 34.52 -2.53
N VAL A 5 -41.86 33.35 -2.67
CA VAL A 5 -40.47 33.21 -2.26
C VAL A 5 -39.56 33.87 -3.30
N MET A 6 -38.78 34.86 -2.89
CA MET A 6 -37.83 35.61 -3.71
C MET A 6 -36.43 35.53 -3.14
N SER A 7 -35.39 35.66 -3.98
CA SER A 7 -34.02 35.86 -3.56
C SER A 7 -33.82 37.32 -3.16
N GLU A 8 -32.80 37.60 -2.37
CA GLU A 8 -32.43 38.97 -1.98
C GLU A 8 -32.25 39.90 -3.18
N ARG A 9 -31.65 39.41 -4.27
CA ARG A 9 -31.54 40.13 -5.55
C ARG A 9 -32.89 40.44 -6.20
N GLU A 10 -33.82 39.52 -6.13
CA GLU A 10 -35.15 39.73 -6.69
C GLU A 10 -35.95 40.72 -5.84
N TRP A 11 -35.81 40.62 -4.51
CA TRP A 11 -36.42 41.56 -3.57
C TRP A 11 -35.89 42.98 -3.77
N ASN A 12 -34.56 43.17 -3.85
CA ASN A 12 -33.96 44.48 -4.14
C ASN A 12 -34.44 45.05 -5.49
N ARG A 13 -34.62 44.21 -6.53
CA ARG A 13 -35.20 44.65 -7.81
C ARG A 13 -36.65 45.12 -7.64
N VAL A 14 -37.46 44.45 -6.85
CA VAL A 14 -38.84 44.83 -6.60
C VAL A 14 -38.89 46.19 -5.90
N GLU A 15 -38.07 46.38 -4.88
CA GLU A 15 -37.98 47.62 -4.10
C GLU A 15 -37.55 48.82 -4.96
N VAL A 16 -36.47 48.64 -5.73
CA VAL A 16 -35.97 49.69 -6.63
C VAL A 16 -37.00 50.02 -7.73
N LEU A 17 -37.66 49.00 -8.32
CA LEU A 17 -38.68 49.20 -9.35
C LEU A 17 -39.93 49.87 -8.79
N ALA A 18 -40.35 49.62 -7.57
CA ALA A 18 -41.43 50.32 -6.90
C ALA A 18 -41.12 51.79 -6.75
N GLN A 19 -39.90 52.16 -6.34
CA GLN A 19 -39.47 53.55 -6.21
C GLN A 19 -39.43 54.27 -7.59
N VAL A 20 -39.08 53.55 -8.64
CA VAL A 20 -39.14 54.11 -10.00
C VAL A 20 -40.58 54.30 -10.46
N ASP A 21 -41.48 53.39 -10.13
CA ASP A 21 -42.90 53.47 -10.48
C ASP A 21 -43.62 54.62 -9.76
N ASP A 22 -43.26 54.81 -8.47
CA ASP A 22 -43.76 55.94 -7.66
C ASP A 22 -43.13 57.29 -8.05
N GLY A 23 -42.21 57.34 -9.01
CA GLY A 23 -41.52 58.56 -9.43
C GLY A 23 -40.44 59.07 -8.45
N ARG A 24 -40.13 58.34 -7.40
CA ARG A 24 -39.11 58.72 -6.37
C ARG A 24 -37.67 58.48 -6.86
N LEU A 25 -37.50 57.62 -7.86
CA LEU A 25 -36.18 57.25 -8.37
C LEU A 25 -36.17 57.34 -9.88
N SER A 26 -35.14 57.97 -10.47
CA SER A 26 -34.97 58.00 -11.93
C SER A 26 -34.54 56.62 -12.48
N VAL A 27 -34.88 56.32 -13.72
CA VAL A 27 -34.50 55.07 -14.42
C VAL A 27 -32.98 54.93 -14.49
N ASP A 28 -32.23 56.00 -14.62
CA ASP A 28 -30.77 56.00 -14.68
C ASP A 28 -30.15 55.62 -13.34
N ASN A 29 -30.67 56.16 -12.25
CA ASN A 29 -30.23 55.80 -10.91
C ASN A 29 -30.58 54.33 -10.62
N ALA A 30 -31.77 53.87 -10.99
CA ALA A 30 -32.15 52.47 -10.84
C ALA A 30 -31.26 51.52 -11.65
N ALA A 31 -30.86 51.93 -12.86
CA ALA A 31 -29.93 51.17 -13.69
C ALA A 31 -28.55 51.03 -13.00
N ASN A 32 -28.05 52.09 -12.40
CA ASN A 32 -26.80 52.07 -11.65
C ASN A 32 -26.92 51.24 -10.39
N MET A 33 -27.97 51.41 -9.59
CA MET A 33 -28.18 50.66 -8.31
C MET A 33 -28.31 49.12 -8.57
N LEU A 34 -28.98 48.74 -9.65
CA LEU A 34 -29.19 47.34 -9.98
C LEU A 34 -28.08 46.76 -10.85
N ALA A 35 -27.11 47.57 -11.27
CA ALA A 35 -26.06 47.20 -12.26
C ALA A 35 -26.68 46.60 -13.57
N LEU A 36 -27.70 47.27 -14.09
CA LEU A 36 -28.44 46.88 -15.30
C LEU A 36 -28.40 48.00 -16.33
N THR A 37 -28.70 47.67 -17.56
CA THR A 37 -28.88 48.68 -18.61
C THR A 37 -30.25 49.34 -18.47
N ARG A 38 -30.39 50.63 -18.88
CA ARG A 38 -31.69 51.33 -18.93
C ARG A 38 -32.78 50.52 -19.61
N ARG A 39 -32.45 49.91 -20.75
CA ARG A 39 -33.37 49.05 -21.52
C ARG A 39 -33.88 47.88 -20.68
N GLN A 40 -33.03 47.33 -19.85
CA GLN A 40 -33.41 46.22 -18.99
C GLN A 40 -34.27 46.63 -17.81
N VAL A 41 -34.00 47.80 -17.26
CA VAL A 41 -34.87 48.43 -16.21
C VAL A 41 -36.27 48.69 -16.80
N PHE A 42 -36.42 49.32 -17.98
CA PHE A 42 -37.73 49.51 -18.64
C PHE A 42 -38.46 48.21 -18.86
N ARG A 43 -37.75 47.13 -19.30
CA ARG A 43 -38.36 45.83 -19.51
C ARG A 43 -38.88 45.22 -18.19
N LEU A 44 -38.12 45.37 -17.09
CA LEU A 44 -38.53 44.92 -15.78
C LEU A 44 -39.68 45.77 -15.24
N LEU A 45 -39.64 47.10 -15.39
CA LEU A 45 -40.68 48.01 -14.98
C LEU A 45 -42.01 47.72 -15.69
N LYS A 46 -41.97 47.46 -17.01
CA LYS A 46 -43.16 47.03 -17.77
C LYS A 46 -43.81 45.79 -17.20
N ARG A 47 -42.98 44.78 -16.84
CA ARG A 47 -43.48 43.53 -16.18
C ARG A 47 -44.02 43.81 -14.79
N PHE A 48 -43.31 44.63 -14.03
CA PHE A 48 -43.72 45.00 -12.67
C PHE A 48 -45.09 45.68 -12.67
N ARG A 49 -45.34 46.57 -13.64
CA ARG A 49 -46.63 47.24 -13.80
C ARG A 49 -47.76 46.32 -14.22
N GLN A 50 -47.45 45.28 -15.04
CA GLN A 50 -48.44 44.33 -15.53
C GLN A 50 -48.83 43.27 -14.45
N ASP A 51 -47.84 42.65 -13.85
CA ASP A 51 -48.06 41.46 -13.02
C ASP A 51 -47.56 41.62 -11.56
N GLY A 52 -47.15 42.81 -11.19
CA GLY A 52 -46.67 43.15 -9.88
C GLY A 52 -45.32 42.54 -9.53
N ALA A 53 -45.03 42.45 -8.23
CA ALA A 53 -43.77 41.92 -7.71
C ALA A 53 -43.49 40.45 -8.16
N SER A 54 -44.53 39.69 -8.37
CA SER A 54 -44.40 38.27 -8.84
C SER A 54 -43.73 38.13 -10.20
N ALA A 55 -43.83 39.12 -11.07
CA ALA A 55 -43.23 39.15 -12.38
C ALA A 55 -41.70 39.25 -12.39
N ILE A 56 -41.12 39.73 -11.30
CA ILE A 56 -39.69 39.88 -11.13
C ILE A 56 -39.01 38.59 -10.74
N ARG A 57 -39.78 37.62 -10.26
CA ARG A 57 -39.29 36.28 -9.94
C ARG A 57 -38.63 35.62 -11.15
N HIS A 58 -37.53 34.92 -10.95
CA HIS A 58 -36.82 34.18 -11.99
C HIS A 58 -37.73 33.06 -12.58
N LYS A 59 -38.01 33.11 -13.90
CA LYS A 59 -38.95 32.23 -14.60
C LYS A 59 -38.58 30.75 -14.55
N ALA A 60 -37.29 30.42 -14.31
CA ALA A 60 -36.83 29.03 -14.19
C ALA A 60 -36.94 28.49 -12.77
N ARG A 61 -37.35 29.32 -11.78
CA ARG A 61 -37.49 28.83 -10.41
C ARG A 61 -38.60 27.78 -10.31
N GLY A 62 -38.25 26.60 -9.77
CA GLY A 62 -39.13 25.44 -9.67
C GLY A 62 -39.21 24.59 -10.95
N LYS A 63 -38.56 25.03 -12.04
CA LYS A 63 -38.40 24.19 -13.24
C LYS A 63 -37.10 23.39 -13.16
N PRO A 64 -37.11 22.10 -13.55
CA PRO A 64 -35.88 21.34 -13.64
C PRO A 64 -34.94 21.97 -14.70
N PRO A 65 -33.62 21.95 -14.48
CA PRO A 65 -32.68 22.45 -15.49
C PRO A 65 -32.74 21.63 -16.78
N ASN A 66 -32.52 22.28 -17.93
CA ASN A 66 -32.62 21.66 -19.25
C ASN A 66 -31.68 20.47 -19.47
N ASN A 67 -30.57 20.44 -18.72
CA ASN A 67 -29.58 19.35 -18.75
C ASN A 67 -29.82 18.27 -17.69
N ARG A 68 -31.02 18.22 -17.05
CA ARG A 68 -31.36 17.21 -16.07
C ARG A 68 -31.38 15.83 -16.72
N ILE A 69 -30.59 14.91 -16.20
CA ILE A 69 -30.62 13.52 -16.64
C ILE A 69 -31.95 12.91 -16.20
N HIS A 70 -32.60 12.17 -17.11
CA HIS A 70 -33.88 11.51 -16.85
C HIS A 70 -33.78 10.52 -15.70
N HIS A 71 -34.79 10.45 -14.84
CA HIS A 71 -34.79 9.60 -13.64
C HIS A 71 -34.55 8.12 -13.99
N ALA A 72 -35.12 7.59 -15.05
CA ALA A 72 -34.88 6.21 -15.47
C ALA A 72 -33.39 5.90 -15.73
N LYS A 73 -32.63 6.85 -16.29
CA LYS A 73 -31.17 6.69 -16.45
C LYS A 73 -30.43 6.72 -15.11
N ARG A 74 -30.88 7.53 -14.15
CA ARG A 74 -30.36 7.56 -12.80
C ARG A 74 -30.61 6.22 -12.10
N ASP A 75 -31.85 5.74 -12.14
CA ASP A 75 -32.27 4.52 -11.45
C ASP A 75 -31.54 3.29 -12.02
N TYR A 76 -31.38 3.24 -13.35
CA TYR A 76 -30.55 2.22 -14.00
C TYR A 76 -29.10 2.25 -13.56
N ALA A 77 -28.47 3.43 -13.50
CA ALA A 77 -27.09 3.54 -13.01
C ALA A 77 -26.97 3.11 -11.54
N LEU A 78 -27.94 3.48 -10.71
CA LEU A 78 -27.96 3.09 -9.29
C LEU A 78 -28.20 1.59 -9.10
N SER A 79 -29.02 0.93 -9.93
CA SER A 79 -29.19 -0.53 -9.85
C SER A 79 -27.88 -1.26 -10.16
N ILE A 80 -27.19 -0.86 -11.24
CA ILE A 80 -25.87 -1.43 -11.55
C ILE A 80 -24.86 -1.22 -10.40
N ILE A 81 -24.84 -0.01 -9.81
CA ILE A 81 -23.94 0.28 -8.69
C ILE A 81 -24.27 -0.62 -7.50
N LYS A 82 -25.54 -0.81 -7.16
CA LYS A 82 -25.95 -1.68 -6.04
C LYS A 82 -25.61 -3.15 -6.27
N GLU A 83 -25.79 -3.63 -7.49
CA GLU A 83 -25.59 -5.04 -7.84
C GLU A 83 -24.11 -5.40 -7.99
N SER A 84 -23.32 -4.54 -8.68
CA SER A 84 -21.98 -4.88 -9.09
C SER A 84 -20.88 -4.06 -8.40
N TYR A 85 -21.21 -2.85 -7.88
CA TYR A 85 -20.24 -1.86 -7.42
C TYR A 85 -20.61 -1.24 -6.07
N ALA A 86 -21.29 -1.97 -5.20
CA ALA A 86 -21.84 -1.46 -3.94
C ALA A 86 -20.81 -0.84 -3.00
N ASP A 87 -19.58 -1.36 -3.01
CA ASP A 87 -18.43 -0.90 -2.21
C ASP A 87 -17.51 0.09 -2.95
N PHE A 88 -17.86 0.50 -4.18
CA PHE A 88 -17.05 1.41 -4.96
C PHE A 88 -17.30 2.86 -4.58
N GLY A 89 -16.21 3.64 -4.50
CA GLY A 89 -16.35 5.10 -4.36
C GLY A 89 -16.88 5.73 -5.66
N PRO A 90 -17.49 6.94 -5.59
CA PRO A 90 -18.14 7.56 -6.75
C PRO A 90 -17.24 7.74 -7.99
N THR A 91 -15.93 7.90 -7.78
CA THR A 91 -14.96 8.06 -8.86
C THR A 91 -14.80 6.76 -9.64
N LEU A 92 -14.54 5.67 -8.93
CA LEU A 92 -14.36 4.35 -9.54
C LEU A 92 -15.68 3.84 -10.14
N ALA A 93 -16.80 4.02 -9.44
CA ALA A 93 -18.11 3.66 -9.95
C ALA A 93 -18.44 4.38 -11.30
N THR A 94 -18.08 5.66 -11.41
CA THR A 94 -18.27 6.42 -12.67
C THR A 94 -17.44 5.85 -13.81
N GLU A 95 -16.22 5.43 -13.54
CA GLU A 95 -15.32 4.84 -14.53
C GLU A 95 -15.85 3.50 -15.02
N MET A 96 -16.23 2.62 -14.08
CA MET A 96 -16.77 1.30 -14.42
C MET A 96 -18.11 1.38 -15.16
N LEU A 97 -18.96 2.34 -14.81
CA LEU A 97 -20.18 2.61 -15.56
C LEU A 97 -19.89 3.02 -17.02
N ALA A 98 -18.83 3.81 -17.23
CA ALA A 98 -18.45 4.22 -18.57
C ALA A 98 -17.77 3.09 -19.36
N GLU A 99 -16.89 2.32 -18.72
CA GLU A 99 -16.06 1.28 -19.34
C GLU A 99 -16.89 0.03 -19.66
N HIS A 100 -17.64 -0.50 -18.69
CA HIS A 100 -18.35 -1.77 -18.84
C HIS A 100 -19.79 -1.63 -19.29
N HIS A 101 -20.43 -0.48 -19.06
CA HIS A 101 -21.85 -0.27 -19.36
C HIS A 101 -22.09 0.86 -20.36
N GLY A 102 -21.05 1.52 -20.89
CA GLY A 102 -21.16 2.62 -21.83
C GLY A 102 -21.89 3.85 -21.28
N PHE A 103 -22.05 3.94 -19.95
CA PHE A 103 -22.86 4.97 -19.30
C PHE A 103 -22.00 6.17 -18.88
N LYS A 104 -21.94 7.19 -19.72
CA LYS A 104 -21.11 8.40 -19.52
C LYS A 104 -21.87 9.46 -18.70
N VAL A 105 -21.45 9.67 -17.45
CA VAL A 105 -21.93 10.74 -16.57
C VAL A 105 -20.79 11.37 -15.80
N SER A 106 -21.00 12.55 -15.23
CA SER A 106 -19.97 13.17 -14.41
C SER A 106 -19.85 12.48 -13.05
N ARG A 107 -18.62 12.39 -12.52
CA ARG A 107 -18.35 11.88 -11.16
C ARG A 107 -19.20 12.58 -10.09
N GLU A 108 -19.38 13.89 -10.21
CA GLU A 108 -20.16 14.66 -9.25
C GLU A 108 -21.65 14.29 -9.31
N THR A 109 -22.19 13.96 -10.47
CA THR A 109 -23.55 13.47 -10.65
C THR A 109 -23.72 12.12 -9.96
N VAL A 110 -22.81 11.17 -10.20
CA VAL A 110 -22.85 9.86 -9.56
C VAL A 110 -22.70 10.00 -8.04
N ARG A 111 -21.80 10.87 -7.56
CA ARG A 111 -21.62 11.13 -6.13
C ARG A 111 -22.92 11.60 -5.46
N LYS A 112 -23.63 12.54 -6.09
CA LYS A 112 -24.92 13.03 -5.60
C LYS A 112 -25.98 11.93 -5.56
N TRP A 113 -26.09 11.16 -6.63
CA TRP A 113 -27.05 10.06 -6.69
C TRP A 113 -26.79 9.01 -5.61
N MET A 114 -25.51 8.60 -5.44
CA MET A 114 -25.13 7.65 -4.40
C MET A 114 -25.36 8.19 -2.99
N GLN A 115 -25.20 9.51 -2.76
CA GLN A 115 -25.50 10.14 -1.47
C GLN A 115 -27.00 10.21 -1.20
N GLU A 116 -27.80 10.61 -2.19
CA GLU A 116 -29.25 10.67 -2.09
C GLU A 116 -29.88 9.29 -1.83
N ASP A 117 -29.26 8.24 -2.37
CA ASP A 117 -29.71 6.85 -2.23
C ASP A 117 -29.10 6.14 -1.00
N GLY A 118 -28.28 6.83 -0.20
CA GLY A 118 -27.67 6.30 1.02
C GLY A 118 -26.51 5.33 0.81
N ILE A 119 -26.08 5.06 -0.44
CA ILE A 119 -24.98 4.14 -0.77
C ILE A 119 -23.63 4.77 -0.40
N TRP A 120 -23.49 6.09 -0.50
CA TRP A 120 -22.25 6.81 -0.25
C TRP A 120 -22.41 7.83 0.87
N LEU A 121 -21.74 7.59 1.99
CA LEU A 121 -21.66 8.54 3.08
C LEU A 121 -20.33 9.28 3.01
N SER A 122 -20.36 10.61 2.81
CA SER A 122 -19.13 11.41 2.83
C SER A 122 -18.52 11.41 4.23
N ARG A 123 -17.33 10.83 4.41
CA ARG A 123 -16.57 10.97 5.65
C ARG A 123 -16.17 12.43 5.81
N LYS A 124 -16.61 13.09 6.88
CA LYS A 124 -15.99 14.32 7.38
C LYS A 124 -14.59 13.94 7.88
N GLN A 125 -13.60 13.99 7.00
CA GLN A 125 -12.21 13.85 7.42
C GLN A 125 -11.81 15.11 8.17
N ARG A 126 -11.35 14.95 9.42
CA ARG A 126 -10.60 16.02 10.08
C ARG A 126 -9.39 16.33 9.20
N ARG A 127 -9.30 17.54 8.68
CA ARG A 127 -8.13 18.01 7.95
C ARG A 127 -6.98 18.16 8.94
N THR A 128 -6.09 17.17 8.98
CA THR A 128 -4.80 17.31 9.66
C THR A 128 -3.88 18.09 8.71
N PHE A 129 -3.33 19.20 9.22
CA PHE A 129 -2.34 19.97 8.48
C PHE A 129 -1.03 19.17 8.49
N HIS A 130 -0.56 18.78 7.31
CA HIS A 130 0.74 18.17 7.12
C HIS A 130 1.58 19.10 6.26
N GLN A 131 2.80 19.39 6.70
CA GLN A 131 3.73 20.17 5.87
C GLN A 131 4.05 19.36 4.60
N PRO A 132 3.74 19.87 3.40
CA PRO A 132 3.97 19.14 2.17
C PRO A 132 5.47 19.10 1.87
N ARG A 133 6.02 17.89 1.64
CA ARG A 133 7.35 17.73 1.08
C ARG A 133 7.31 18.12 -0.41
N LEU A 134 8.24 18.95 -0.85
CA LEU A 134 8.42 19.27 -2.26
C LEU A 134 8.70 18.01 -3.08
N ARG A 135 8.24 17.98 -4.32
CA ARG A 135 8.55 16.92 -5.28
C ARG A 135 9.97 17.10 -5.80
N ARG A 136 10.58 16.01 -6.23
CA ARG A 136 11.76 16.11 -7.08
C ARG A 136 11.38 16.73 -8.42
N GLU A 137 12.35 17.33 -9.10
CA GLU A 137 12.08 18.11 -10.31
C GLU A 137 12.02 17.22 -11.56
N CYS A 138 12.90 16.20 -11.62
CA CYS A 138 13.10 15.37 -12.80
C CYS A 138 12.60 13.95 -12.61
N PHE A 139 12.14 13.34 -13.71
CA PHE A 139 11.78 11.92 -13.76
C PHE A 139 13.02 11.04 -13.55
N GLY A 140 12.90 10.00 -12.72
CA GLY A 140 14.03 9.10 -12.41
C GLY A 140 15.04 9.64 -11.40
N GLU A 141 14.81 10.83 -10.84
CA GLU A 141 15.68 11.41 -9.81
C GLU A 141 15.53 10.65 -8.48
N LEU A 142 14.33 10.34 -8.08
CA LEU A 142 14.02 9.64 -6.84
C LEU A 142 12.83 8.69 -7.00
N ILE A 143 13.05 7.42 -6.75
CA ILE A 143 12.01 6.40 -6.75
C ILE A 143 11.72 6.00 -5.32
N GLN A 144 10.47 6.19 -4.88
CA GLN A 144 10.02 5.69 -3.58
C GLN A 144 9.64 4.22 -3.71
N ILE A 145 10.11 3.41 -2.78
CA ILE A 145 9.81 1.97 -2.70
C ILE A 145 9.18 1.64 -1.36
N ASP A 146 8.19 0.76 -1.37
CA ASP A 146 7.45 0.34 -0.19
C ASP A 146 6.80 -1.03 -0.42
N GLY A 147 6.61 -1.79 0.64
CA GLY A 147 5.80 -2.99 0.64
C GLY A 147 4.43 -2.71 1.27
N SER A 148 3.38 -3.14 0.62
CA SER A 148 2.01 -3.00 1.10
C SER A 148 1.42 -4.37 1.37
N ASP A 149 1.46 -4.80 2.64
CA ASP A 149 0.78 -6.01 3.09
C ASP A 149 -0.72 -5.75 3.16
N HIS A 150 -1.50 -6.56 2.44
CA HIS A 150 -2.96 -6.42 2.38
C HIS A 150 -3.62 -7.70 1.86
N ARG A 151 -4.93 -7.86 2.10
CA ARG A 151 -5.75 -8.90 1.47
C ARG A 151 -6.11 -8.50 0.04
N TRP A 152 -5.12 -8.51 -0.85
CA TRP A 152 -5.27 -8.04 -2.23
C TRP A 152 -6.31 -8.81 -3.03
N PHE A 153 -6.45 -10.10 -2.72
CA PHE A 153 -7.45 -10.98 -3.34
C PHE A 153 -8.69 -11.19 -2.45
N GLU A 154 -8.83 -10.43 -1.36
CA GLU A 154 -9.93 -10.56 -0.38
C GLU A 154 -10.00 -11.98 0.21
N ASP A 155 -11.17 -12.61 0.20
CA ASP A 155 -11.36 -14.01 0.62
C ASP A 155 -11.15 -15.02 -0.52
N ARG A 156 -10.81 -14.56 -1.73
CA ARG A 156 -10.57 -15.39 -2.93
C ARG A 156 -9.16 -15.95 -2.99
N GLY A 157 -8.21 -15.43 -2.22
CA GLY A 157 -6.82 -15.87 -2.19
C GLY A 157 -6.10 -15.49 -0.91
N ASP A 158 -4.89 -16.03 -0.75
CA ASP A 158 -4.06 -15.79 0.43
C ASP A 158 -3.62 -14.33 0.54
N PRO A 159 -3.44 -13.80 1.76
CA PRO A 159 -2.82 -12.50 1.98
C PRO A 159 -1.40 -12.48 1.39
N CYS A 160 -1.04 -11.37 0.79
CA CYS A 160 0.28 -11.19 0.20
C CYS A 160 0.69 -9.71 0.23
N THR A 161 1.95 -9.45 -0.05
CA THR A 161 2.50 -8.10 -0.10
C THR A 161 2.62 -7.62 -1.54
N LEU A 162 2.20 -6.40 -1.83
CA LEU A 162 2.47 -5.71 -3.09
C LEU A 162 3.69 -4.81 -2.92
N LEU A 163 4.76 -5.08 -3.64
CA LEU A 163 5.90 -4.18 -3.75
C LEU A 163 5.54 -3.06 -4.73
N VAL A 164 5.78 -1.82 -4.32
CA VAL A 164 5.41 -0.60 -5.06
C VAL A 164 6.63 0.27 -5.28
N PHE A 165 6.91 0.59 -6.53
CA PHE A 165 7.93 1.54 -6.95
C PHE A 165 7.24 2.72 -7.62
N ILE A 166 7.40 3.92 -7.08
CA ILE A 166 6.74 5.13 -7.60
C ILE A 166 7.74 6.28 -7.75
N ASP A 167 7.69 6.94 -8.89
CA ASP A 167 8.52 8.13 -9.12
C ASP A 167 8.03 9.33 -8.30
N ASP A 168 8.95 9.99 -7.60
CA ASP A 168 8.64 11.12 -6.71
C ASP A 168 8.18 12.35 -7.48
N ALA A 169 8.79 12.63 -8.62
CA ALA A 169 8.49 13.80 -9.43
C ALA A 169 7.09 13.71 -10.05
N THR A 170 6.78 12.59 -10.66
CA THR A 170 5.58 12.41 -11.49
C THR A 170 4.44 11.65 -10.84
N SER A 171 4.72 10.90 -9.76
CA SER A 171 3.80 9.90 -9.18
C SER A 171 3.44 8.76 -10.16
N THR A 172 4.28 8.50 -11.14
CA THR A 172 4.16 7.36 -12.05
C THR A 172 4.49 6.09 -11.30
N LEU A 173 3.64 5.07 -11.38
CA LEU A 173 3.98 3.73 -10.95
C LEU A 173 5.01 3.16 -11.91
N MET A 174 6.19 2.83 -11.39
CA MET A 174 7.32 2.35 -12.18
C MET A 174 7.39 0.83 -12.20
N ALA A 175 7.11 0.20 -11.07
CA ALA A 175 6.99 -1.25 -10.94
C ALA A 175 6.01 -1.61 -9.84
N LEU A 176 5.25 -2.68 -10.07
CA LEU A 176 4.39 -3.35 -9.09
C LEU A 176 4.68 -4.84 -9.16
N ARG A 177 4.71 -5.52 -7.99
CA ARG A 177 4.89 -6.97 -7.93
C ARG A 177 4.24 -7.56 -6.68
N PHE A 178 3.37 -8.55 -6.86
CA PHE A 178 2.88 -9.36 -5.75
C PHE A 178 3.92 -10.40 -5.34
N VAL A 179 4.15 -10.47 -4.04
CA VAL A 179 5.08 -11.42 -3.41
C VAL A 179 4.45 -12.00 -2.14
N LYS A 180 4.89 -13.19 -1.70
CA LYS A 180 4.39 -13.78 -0.45
C LYS A 180 4.70 -12.93 0.77
N SER A 181 5.90 -12.37 0.80
CA SER A 181 6.38 -11.50 1.88
C SER A 181 7.54 -10.65 1.39
N GLU A 182 7.81 -9.57 2.12
CA GLU A 182 8.99 -8.74 1.88
C GLU A 182 10.26 -9.50 2.24
N SER A 183 11.14 -9.67 1.27
CA SER A 183 12.44 -10.29 1.42
C SER A 183 13.46 -9.60 0.51
N THR A 184 14.74 -9.82 0.77
CA THR A 184 15.79 -9.28 -0.10
C THR A 184 15.62 -9.80 -1.54
N PHE A 185 15.30 -11.07 -1.71
CA PHE A 185 15.11 -11.66 -3.05
C PHE A 185 13.87 -11.09 -3.76
N SER A 186 12.76 -10.91 -3.05
CA SER A 186 11.57 -10.32 -3.68
C SER A 186 11.81 -8.89 -4.16
N TYR A 187 12.60 -8.12 -3.41
CA TYR A 187 13.02 -6.79 -3.86
C TYR A 187 14.05 -6.85 -4.99
N PHE A 188 14.94 -7.84 -5.03
CA PHE A 188 15.87 -8.03 -6.15
C PHE A 188 15.12 -8.31 -7.45
N GLU A 189 14.14 -9.20 -7.45
CA GLU A 189 13.31 -9.50 -8.63
C GLU A 189 12.54 -8.27 -9.12
N ALA A 190 11.95 -7.50 -8.20
CA ALA A 190 11.25 -6.26 -8.55
C ALA A 190 12.22 -5.21 -9.10
N LEU A 191 13.40 -5.09 -8.51
CA LEU A 191 14.45 -4.15 -8.92
C LEU A 191 15.02 -4.53 -10.29
N GLU A 192 15.28 -5.80 -10.53
CA GLU A 192 15.76 -6.29 -11.84
C GLU A 192 14.78 -5.92 -12.95
N SER A 193 13.50 -6.26 -12.78
CA SER A 193 12.44 -5.90 -13.73
C SER A 193 12.36 -4.39 -13.97
N TYR A 194 12.51 -3.60 -12.91
CA TYR A 194 12.55 -2.14 -13.00
C TYR A 194 13.76 -1.65 -13.82
N LEU A 195 14.97 -2.15 -13.51
CA LEU A 195 16.22 -1.70 -14.13
C LEU A 195 16.29 -2.06 -15.62
N LEU A 196 15.81 -3.25 -15.97
CA LEU A 196 15.73 -3.69 -17.36
C LEU A 196 14.80 -2.81 -18.21
N LYS A 197 13.71 -2.32 -17.60
CA LYS A 197 12.73 -1.50 -18.29
C LYS A 197 13.10 -0.01 -18.34
N HIS A 198 13.64 0.55 -17.27
CA HIS A 198 13.80 1.99 -17.10
C HIS A 198 15.26 2.43 -17.02
N GLY A 199 16.19 1.52 -16.73
CA GLY A 199 17.56 1.87 -16.39
C GLY A 199 17.73 2.20 -14.90
N ARG A 200 18.89 2.75 -14.55
CA ARG A 200 19.27 3.06 -13.16
C ARG A 200 18.80 4.45 -12.77
N PRO A 201 17.94 4.61 -11.75
CA PRO A 201 17.59 5.93 -11.22
C PRO A 201 18.79 6.55 -10.47
N VAL A 202 18.67 7.80 -10.08
CA VAL A 202 19.71 8.45 -9.24
C VAL A 202 19.66 7.88 -7.84
N ALA A 203 18.48 7.81 -7.22
CA ALA A 203 18.31 7.30 -5.87
C ALA A 203 16.98 6.55 -5.66
N PHE A 204 17.01 5.60 -4.72
CA PHE A 204 15.81 5.03 -4.12
C PHE A 204 15.55 5.66 -2.75
N TYR A 205 14.28 5.72 -2.38
CA TYR A 205 13.81 6.20 -1.10
C TYR A 205 12.89 5.16 -0.46
N SER A 206 13.25 4.66 0.71
CA SER A 206 12.52 3.61 1.42
C SER A 206 12.24 4.01 2.87
N ASP A 207 11.42 3.26 3.55
CA ASP A 207 11.32 3.28 5.00
C ASP A 207 12.56 2.63 5.67
N LYS A 208 12.50 2.43 6.99
CA LYS A 208 13.56 1.78 7.77
C LYS A 208 13.36 0.27 7.92
N HIS A 209 12.67 -0.39 6.98
CA HIS A 209 12.54 -1.83 7.00
C HIS A 209 13.91 -2.52 6.99
N THR A 210 14.00 -3.72 7.59
CA THR A 210 15.27 -4.46 7.77
C THR A 210 15.97 -4.82 6.46
N VAL A 211 15.25 -4.90 5.35
CA VAL A 211 15.81 -5.09 4.00
C VAL A 211 16.68 -3.90 3.59
N PHE A 212 16.32 -2.67 4.00
CA PHE A 212 16.99 -1.44 3.57
C PHE A 212 17.98 -0.92 4.60
N ARG A 213 17.81 -1.24 5.88
CA ARG A 213 18.64 -0.71 6.96
C ARG A 213 18.98 -1.77 8.01
N VAL A 214 20.25 -1.79 8.43
CA VAL A 214 20.69 -2.53 9.62
C VAL A 214 20.37 -1.68 10.87
N PRO A 215 19.51 -2.17 11.81
CA PRO A 215 19.08 -1.35 12.96
C PRO A 215 20.20 -0.94 13.90
N LYS A 216 21.19 -1.84 14.11
CA LYS A 216 22.38 -1.62 14.94
C LYS A 216 23.55 -2.33 14.26
N PRO A 217 24.44 -1.63 13.56
CA PRO A 217 25.65 -2.24 13.03
C PRO A 217 26.52 -2.67 14.22
N ASN A 218 26.84 -3.97 14.29
CA ASN A 218 27.90 -4.45 15.18
C ASN A 218 29.24 -4.00 14.59
N GLU A 219 30.26 -3.81 15.46
CA GLU A 219 31.60 -3.35 15.06
C GLU A 219 32.25 -4.18 13.93
N ASN A 220 31.81 -5.44 13.76
CA ASN A 220 32.31 -6.35 12.73
C ASN A 220 31.44 -6.42 11.45
N MET A 221 30.37 -5.62 11.33
CA MET A 221 29.50 -5.58 10.15
C MET A 221 29.65 -4.24 9.41
N THR A 222 29.65 -4.31 8.11
CA THR A 222 29.75 -3.11 7.23
C THR A 222 28.59 -2.12 7.39
N GLY A 223 27.60 -2.42 8.22
CA GLY A 223 26.40 -1.59 8.40
C GLY A 223 25.49 -1.51 7.18
N MET A 224 25.81 -2.23 6.11
CA MET A 224 25.11 -2.22 4.83
C MET A 224 24.29 -3.52 4.69
N THR A 225 23.03 -3.38 4.25
CA THR A 225 22.17 -4.54 3.93
C THR A 225 22.57 -5.14 2.58
N GLN A 226 22.09 -6.34 2.27
CA GLN A 226 22.30 -6.97 0.97
C GLN A 226 21.71 -6.14 -0.17
N PHE A 227 20.52 -5.56 0.05
CA PHE A 227 19.89 -4.65 -0.90
C PHE A 227 20.72 -3.38 -1.10
N GLY A 228 21.19 -2.77 -0.01
CA GLY A 228 22.06 -1.59 -0.06
C GLY A 228 23.39 -1.88 -0.79
N ARG A 229 23.99 -3.09 -0.58
CA ARG A 229 25.17 -3.53 -1.31
C ARG A 229 24.92 -3.60 -2.82
N ALA A 230 23.81 -4.23 -3.22
CA ALA A 230 23.46 -4.35 -4.63
C ALA A 230 23.27 -2.97 -5.28
N LEU A 231 22.61 -2.04 -4.61
CA LEU A 231 22.45 -0.67 -5.11
C LEU A 231 23.79 0.08 -5.20
N ALA A 232 24.68 -0.09 -4.22
CA ALA A 232 26.00 0.50 -4.26
C ALA A 232 26.84 -0.01 -5.44
N GLU A 233 26.80 -1.33 -5.73
CA GLU A 233 27.46 -1.91 -6.90
C GLU A 233 26.90 -1.39 -8.23
N LEU A 234 25.61 -1.04 -8.25
CA LEU A 234 24.93 -0.43 -9.40
C LEU A 234 25.11 1.10 -9.46
N ASN A 235 25.84 1.68 -8.52
CA ASN A 235 26.00 3.13 -8.37
C ASN A 235 24.65 3.87 -8.26
N ILE A 236 23.76 3.34 -7.42
CA ILE A 236 22.44 3.90 -7.11
C ILE A 236 22.44 4.24 -5.61
N GLU A 237 22.02 5.44 -5.26
CA GLU A 237 21.92 5.87 -3.87
C GLU A 237 20.66 5.27 -3.21
N ILE A 238 20.74 4.94 -1.92
CA ILE A 238 19.56 4.58 -1.10
C ILE A 238 19.44 5.53 0.08
N ILE A 239 18.27 6.16 0.19
CA ILE A 239 17.94 7.11 1.24
C ILE A 239 16.85 6.49 2.12
N CYS A 240 17.16 6.21 3.39
CA CYS A 240 16.16 5.69 4.33
C CYS A 240 15.42 6.84 5.02
N ALA A 241 14.08 6.82 4.95
CA ALA A 241 13.22 7.82 5.55
C ALA A 241 13.38 7.91 7.07
N ASN A 242 13.47 9.12 7.60
CA ASN A 242 13.47 9.35 9.06
C ASN A 242 12.07 9.52 9.66
N SER A 243 11.05 9.73 8.83
CA SER A 243 9.65 9.89 9.24
C SER A 243 8.69 9.32 8.20
N SER A 244 7.50 8.87 8.63
CA SER A 244 6.43 8.40 7.73
C SER A 244 5.97 9.48 6.75
N GLN A 245 6.03 10.75 7.15
CA GLN A 245 5.65 11.88 6.29
C GLN A 245 6.53 11.98 5.03
N ALA A 246 7.75 11.50 5.12
CA ALA A 246 8.70 11.51 4.01
C ALA A 246 8.31 10.51 2.90
N ASN A 247 7.62 9.41 3.24
CA ASN A 247 7.07 8.40 2.31
C ASN A 247 5.66 8.74 1.79
N GLY A 248 5.16 9.94 2.03
CA GLY A 248 3.77 10.31 1.76
C GLY A 248 3.28 10.18 0.31
N ARG A 249 4.15 9.88 -0.68
CA ARG A 249 3.71 9.59 -2.04
C ARG A 249 3.37 8.12 -2.21
N VAL A 250 4.27 7.24 -1.80
CA VAL A 250 4.02 5.80 -1.85
C VAL A 250 2.87 5.42 -0.93
N GLU A 251 2.75 6.03 0.26
CA GLU A 251 1.59 5.81 1.15
C GLU A 251 0.26 6.21 0.50
N ARG A 252 0.23 7.33 -0.25
CA ARG A 252 -0.97 7.74 -0.99
C ARG A 252 -1.25 6.83 -2.17
N ALA A 253 -0.20 6.36 -2.86
CA ALA A 253 -0.35 5.35 -3.90
C ALA A 253 -0.91 4.06 -3.33
N ASN A 254 -0.34 3.55 -2.23
CA ASN A 254 -0.80 2.35 -1.53
C ASN A 254 -2.29 2.44 -1.15
N ARG A 255 -2.71 3.58 -0.58
CA ARG A 255 -4.14 3.81 -0.28
C ARG A 255 -5.02 3.75 -1.52
N THR A 256 -4.56 4.31 -2.65
CA THR A 256 -5.31 4.27 -3.91
C THR A 256 -5.32 2.87 -4.50
N LEU A 257 -4.20 2.15 -4.41
CA LEU A 257 -4.08 0.76 -4.87
C LEU A 257 -4.98 -0.16 -4.04
N GLN A 258 -4.97 -0.05 -2.72
CA GLN A 258 -5.85 -0.81 -1.83
C GLN A 258 -7.33 -0.57 -2.11
N ASP A 259 -7.72 0.65 -2.51
CA ASP A 259 -9.10 0.94 -2.90
C ASP A 259 -9.45 0.44 -4.31
N ARG A 260 -8.54 0.54 -5.29
CA ARG A 260 -8.83 0.28 -6.70
C ARG A 260 -8.38 -1.08 -7.19
N LEU A 261 -7.12 -1.44 -6.95
CA LEU A 261 -6.54 -2.67 -7.51
C LEU A 261 -7.28 -3.91 -6.98
N VAL A 262 -7.63 -3.95 -5.70
CA VAL A 262 -8.42 -5.03 -5.09
C VAL A 262 -9.73 -5.26 -5.86
N LYS A 263 -10.42 -4.16 -6.20
CA LYS A 263 -11.71 -4.18 -6.89
C LYS A 263 -11.59 -4.54 -8.37
N GLU A 264 -10.54 -4.04 -9.03
CA GLU A 264 -10.26 -4.38 -10.44
C GLU A 264 -9.83 -5.85 -10.58
N LEU A 265 -9.04 -6.39 -9.63
CA LEU A 265 -8.72 -7.82 -9.56
C LEU A 265 -9.97 -8.68 -9.35
N ARG A 266 -10.93 -8.20 -8.55
CA ARG A 266 -12.22 -8.86 -8.35
C ARG A 266 -13.03 -8.92 -9.64
N ILE A 267 -13.14 -7.82 -10.35
CA ILE A 267 -13.84 -7.76 -11.65
C ILE A 267 -13.20 -8.68 -12.67
N ALA A 268 -11.87 -8.75 -12.70
CA ALA A 268 -11.11 -9.63 -13.58
C ALA A 268 -11.13 -11.11 -13.15
N GLY A 269 -11.75 -11.46 -12.01
CA GLY A 269 -11.82 -12.83 -11.51
C GLY A 269 -10.48 -13.39 -10.99
N ILE A 270 -9.50 -12.54 -10.73
CA ILE A 270 -8.15 -12.92 -10.33
C ILE A 270 -8.09 -13.21 -8.82
N SER A 271 -7.52 -14.37 -8.45
CA SER A 271 -7.47 -14.85 -7.07
C SER A 271 -6.08 -15.31 -6.59
N ASN A 272 -5.07 -15.24 -7.44
CA ASN A 272 -3.71 -15.67 -7.12
C ASN A 272 -2.66 -14.65 -7.56
N MET A 273 -1.43 -14.79 -7.03
CA MET A 273 -0.34 -13.84 -7.30
C MET A 273 0.19 -13.92 -8.73
N GLU A 274 0.16 -15.07 -9.36
CA GLU A 274 0.71 -15.28 -10.71
C GLU A 274 -0.13 -14.51 -11.73
N ASP A 275 -1.44 -14.76 -11.77
CA ASP A 275 -2.38 -14.02 -12.61
C ASP A 275 -2.42 -12.53 -12.22
N GLY A 276 -2.31 -12.25 -10.91
CA GLY A 276 -2.21 -10.90 -10.39
C GLY A 276 -1.01 -10.15 -10.98
N ASN A 277 0.17 -10.77 -10.99
CA ASN A 277 1.38 -10.17 -11.57
C ASN A 277 1.25 -9.95 -13.09
N ALA A 278 0.60 -10.87 -13.80
CA ALA A 278 0.33 -10.71 -15.23
C ALA A 278 -0.63 -9.51 -15.49
N PHE A 279 -1.60 -9.28 -14.61
CA PHE A 279 -2.56 -8.18 -14.71
C PHE A 279 -1.94 -6.80 -14.45
N LEU A 280 -0.88 -6.71 -13.62
CA LEU A 280 -0.32 -5.44 -13.15
C LEU A 280 0.18 -4.54 -14.29
N GLY A 281 0.68 -5.09 -15.39
CA GLY A 281 1.18 -4.31 -16.53
C GLY A 281 0.11 -3.37 -17.09
N GLY A 282 -1.02 -3.91 -17.53
CA GLY A 282 -2.14 -3.12 -18.04
C GLY A 282 -2.79 -2.21 -16.99
N PHE A 283 -2.84 -2.66 -15.73
CA PHE A 283 -3.32 -1.81 -14.64
C PHE A 283 -2.43 -0.57 -14.45
N MET A 284 -1.10 -0.74 -14.45
CA MET A 284 -0.15 0.37 -14.31
C MET A 284 -0.30 1.41 -15.42
N GLU A 285 -0.48 0.97 -16.66
CA GLU A 285 -0.72 1.88 -17.79
C GLU A 285 -1.96 2.75 -17.56
N ARG A 286 -3.09 2.11 -17.24
CA ARG A 286 -4.34 2.83 -16.93
C ARG A 286 -4.21 3.76 -15.72
N TYR A 287 -3.54 3.30 -14.67
CA TYR A 287 -3.29 4.11 -13.48
C TYR A 287 -2.43 5.32 -13.81
N ASN A 288 -1.33 5.14 -14.54
CA ASN A 288 -0.39 6.20 -14.88
C ASN A 288 -1.05 7.24 -15.81
N ALA A 289 -1.80 6.82 -16.81
CA ALA A 289 -2.57 7.73 -17.67
C ALA A 289 -3.50 8.65 -16.87
N LYS A 290 -4.00 8.19 -15.72
CA LYS A 290 -4.96 8.93 -14.91
C LYS A 290 -4.31 9.76 -13.79
N PHE A 291 -3.29 9.26 -13.14
CA PHE A 291 -2.75 9.83 -11.89
C PHE A 291 -1.35 10.40 -12.03
N ALA A 292 -0.61 10.05 -13.08
CA ALA A 292 0.71 10.63 -13.32
C ALA A 292 0.60 12.14 -13.63
N LYS A 293 1.66 12.84 -13.31
CA LYS A 293 1.80 14.29 -13.51
C LYS A 293 3.05 14.56 -14.33
N ALA A 294 3.05 15.64 -15.08
CA ALA A 294 4.26 16.11 -15.70
C ALA A 294 5.31 16.48 -14.64
N PRO A 295 6.58 16.13 -14.82
CA PRO A 295 7.65 16.58 -13.97
C PRO A 295 7.87 18.10 -14.10
N ALA A 296 8.53 18.73 -13.13
CA ALA A 296 8.83 20.16 -13.18
C ALA A 296 9.86 20.50 -14.28
N LYS A 297 10.80 19.57 -14.50
CA LYS A 297 11.79 19.64 -15.59
C LYS A 297 11.62 18.43 -16.52
N PRO A 298 11.78 18.60 -17.84
CA PRO A 298 11.52 17.54 -18.81
C PRO A 298 12.59 16.44 -18.83
N ASP A 299 13.69 16.63 -18.12
CA ASP A 299 14.83 15.71 -18.13
C ASP A 299 14.47 14.35 -17.49
N ASN A 300 14.94 13.28 -18.12
CA ASN A 300 14.91 11.94 -17.57
C ASN A 300 16.30 11.60 -17.03
N LEU A 301 16.41 11.41 -15.73
CA LEU A 301 17.68 11.15 -15.05
C LEU A 301 18.00 9.65 -14.89
N HIS A 302 17.24 8.77 -15.52
CA HIS A 302 17.63 7.36 -15.59
C HIS A 302 18.90 7.21 -16.44
N ARG A 303 19.84 6.45 -15.91
CA ARG A 303 21.08 6.11 -16.58
C ARG A 303 20.96 4.72 -17.22
N ALA A 304 21.55 4.51 -18.38
CA ALA A 304 21.56 3.21 -19.03
C ALA A 304 22.14 2.10 -18.12
N LEU A 305 21.52 0.92 -18.18
CA LEU A 305 21.94 -0.25 -17.39
C LEU A 305 23.13 -0.95 -18.06
N ASN A 306 24.13 -0.47 -18.50
CA ASN A 306 25.24 -1.09 -19.23
C ASN A 306 25.94 -2.21 -18.43
N ILE A 307 25.19 -3.28 -18.14
CA ILE A 307 25.66 -4.42 -17.35
C ILE A 307 25.16 -5.69 -18.02
N GLU A 308 26.08 -6.64 -18.24
CA GLU A 308 25.76 -7.95 -18.78
C GLU A 308 24.79 -8.72 -17.84
N PRO A 309 23.85 -9.52 -18.38
CA PRO A 309 22.87 -10.28 -17.59
C PRO A 309 23.49 -11.16 -16.51
N ASP A 310 24.58 -11.87 -16.83
CA ASP A 310 25.29 -12.74 -15.87
C ASP A 310 25.86 -11.92 -14.71
N ARG A 311 26.39 -10.75 -15.00
CA ARG A 311 26.91 -9.84 -13.97
C ARG A 311 25.78 -9.26 -13.12
N LEU A 312 24.61 -9.00 -13.71
CA LEU A 312 23.44 -8.53 -13.00
C LEU A 312 22.92 -9.59 -12.02
N ALA A 313 22.88 -10.87 -12.44
CA ALA A 313 22.54 -11.98 -11.56
C ALA A 313 23.51 -12.12 -10.38
N GLU A 314 24.80 -11.85 -10.59
CA GLU A 314 25.79 -11.82 -9.51
C GLU A 314 25.57 -10.65 -8.53
N VAL A 315 25.04 -9.51 -8.98
CA VAL A 315 24.69 -8.38 -8.10
C VAL A 315 23.50 -8.75 -7.24
N PHE A 316 22.49 -9.44 -7.79
CA PHE A 316 21.24 -9.81 -7.11
C PHE A 316 21.32 -11.15 -6.39
N CYS A 317 22.42 -11.45 -5.73
CA CYS A 317 22.59 -12.59 -4.84
C CYS A 317 22.80 -12.15 -3.39
N LEU A 318 22.59 -13.02 -2.44
CA LEU A 318 23.03 -12.82 -1.07
C LEU A 318 24.52 -13.14 -0.98
N ARG A 319 25.29 -12.30 -0.32
CA ARG A 319 26.73 -12.52 -0.10
C ARG A 319 27.04 -12.48 1.37
N ASP A 320 27.71 -13.51 1.84
CA ASP A 320 28.11 -13.61 3.24
C ASP A 320 29.52 -14.16 3.37
N LYS A 321 30.28 -13.69 4.36
CA LYS A 321 31.61 -14.17 4.64
C LYS A 321 31.55 -15.31 5.64
N ARG A 322 32.16 -16.44 5.28
CA ARG A 322 32.21 -17.65 6.14
C ARG A 322 33.63 -18.10 6.37
N TYR A 323 33.88 -18.51 7.59
CA TYR A 323 35.18 -19.03 8.00
C TYR A 323 35.36 -20.49 7.55
N VAL A 324 36.52 -20.82 6.99
CA VAL A 324 36.87 -22.15 6.54
C VAL A 324 37.58 -22.90 7.68
N THR A 325 37.02 -24.00 8.14
CA THR A 325 37.59 -24.85 9.19
C THR A 325 38.79 -25.65 8.71
N LYS A 326 39.51 -26.31 9.63
CA LYS A 326 40.62 -27.19 9.30
C LYS A 326 40.27 -28.33 8.35
N ASP A 327 39.01 -28.78 8.39
CA ASP A 327 38.47 -29.85 7.54
C ASP A 327 37.92 -29.34 6.20
N LEU A 328 38.31 -28.15 5.79
CA LEU A 328 37.80 -27.49 4.57
C LEU A 328 36.26 -27.39 4.53
N THR A 329 35.63 -27.23 5.69
CA THR A 329 34.19 -27.07 5.79
C THR A 329 33.82 -25.66 6.26
N LEU A 330 32.64 -25.21 5.84
CA LEU A 330 32.02 -23.98 6.33
C LEU A 330 30.52 -24.21 6.54
N LYS A 331 29.90 -23.39 7.37
CA LYS A 331 28.46 -23.45 7.69
C LYS A 331 27.76 -22.25 7.07
N TYR A 332 26.69 -22.49 6.34
CA TYR A 332 25.83 -21.47 5.75
C TYR A 332 24.38 -21.93 5.75
N ASP A 333 23.46 -21.11 6.23
CA ASP A 333 22.02 -21.39 6.27
C ASP A 333 21.70 -22.83 6.76
N ARG A 334 22.24 -23.24 7.91
CA ARG A 334 22.12 -24.58 8.52
C ARG A 334 22.71 -25.71 7.66
N LYS A 335 23.18 -25.45 6.44
CA LYS A 335 23.88 -26.40 5.56
C LYS A 335 25.37 -26.45 5.93
N ARG A 336 25.99 -27.58 5.70
CA ARG A 336 27.44 -27.75 5.77
C ARG A 336 27.99 -27.83 4.35
N ILE A 337 28.88 -26.94 3.99
CA ILE A 337 29.54 -26.91 2.70
C ILE A 337 30.97 -27.37 2.88
N ARG A 338 31.39 -28.37 2.11
CA ARG A 338 32.75 -28.90 2.07
C ARG A 338 33.41 -28.49 0.77
N LEU A 339 34.56 -27.83 0.87
CA LEU A 339 35.39 -27.49 -0.29
C LEU A 339 36.15 -28.72 -0.74
N GLU A 340 36.30 -28.90 -2.05
CA GLU A 340 37.16 -29.93 -2.58
C GLU A 340 38.62 -29.62 -2.25
N VAL A 341 39.40 -30.71 -2.03
CA VAL A 341 40.80 -30.57 -1.60
C VAL A 341 41.67 -30.30 -2.84
N ASN A 342 42.18 -29.12 -2.95
CA ASN A 342 43.17 -28.71 -3.93
C ASN A 342 44.18 -27.73 -3.31
N ASP A 343 45.23 -27.38 -3.99
CA ASP A 343 46.28 -26.49 -3.45
C ASP A 343 45.73 -25.12 -3.06
N LEU A 344 44.77 -24.62 -3.83
CA LEU A 344 44.13 -23.34 -3.54
C LEU A 344 43.28 -23.39 -2.27
N THR A 345 42.45 -24.43 -2.10
CA THR A 345 41.55 -24.58 -0.96
C THR A 345 42.29 -24.92 0.32
N ARG A 346 43.40 -25.70 0.26
CA ARG A 346 44.29 -25.90 1.44
C ARG A 346 44.82 -24.61 2.00
N GLY A 347 45.17 -23.63 1.16
CA GLY A 347 45.61 -22.32 1.56
C GLY A 347 44.53 -21.41 2.17
N LEU A 348 43.25 -21.85 2.16
CA LEU A 348 42.12 -21.10 2.72
C LEU A 348 41.74 -21.53 4.13
N VAL A 349 42.32 -22.58 4.68
CA VAL A 349 42.11 -22.98 6.10
C VAL A 349 42.41 -21.81 7.02
N GLY A 350 41.50 -21.51 7.94
CA GLY A 350 41.64 -20.39 8.86
C GLY A 350 41.32 -19.02 8.24
N LYS A 351 40.84 -18.95 7.01
CA LYS A 351 40.50 -17.70 6.33
C LYS A 351 39.00 -17.62 6.06
N TYR A 352 38.54 -16.40 5.75
CA TYR A 352 37.18 -16.16 5.31
C TYR A 352 37.08 -16.28 3.79
N VAL A 353 36.00 -16.88 3.32
CA VAL A 353 35.59 -16.98 1.93
C VAL A 353 34.21 -16.37 1.75
N ASP A 354 33.89 -15.95 0.55
CA ASP A 354 32.59 -15.37 0.20
C ASP A 354 31.64 -16.48 -0.24
N VAL A 355 30.46 -16.56 0.34
CA VAL A 355 29.37 -17.44 -0.06
C VAL A 355 28.33 -16.62 -0.79
N TYR A 356 27.98 -17.04 -1.98
CA TYR A 356 26.98 -16.42 -2.85
C TYR A 356 25.77 -17.34 -2.91
N GLU A 357 24.60 -16.84 -2.50
CA GLU A 357 23.33 -17.52 -2.67
C GLU A 357 22.52 -16.81 -3.74
N MET A 358 22.23 -17.51 -4.82
CA MET A 358 21.48 -17.02 -5.96
C MET A 358 19.96 -17.09 -5.70
N PRO A 359 19.12 -16.31 -6.41
CA PRO A 359 17.68 -16.36 -6.28
C PRO A 359 17.06 -17.74 -6.52
N ASP A 360 17.68 -18.57 -7.35
CA ASP A 360 17.30 -19.96 -7.64
C ASP A 360 17.71 -20.98 -6.55
N GLY A 361 18.31 -20.50 -5.45
CA GLY A 361 18.79 -21.33 -4.34
C GLY A 361 20.15 -22.00 -4.58
N ARG A 362 20.81 -21.77 -5.72
CA ARG A 362 22.19 -22.23 -5.95
C ARG A 362 23.14 -21.47 -5.02
N ILE A 363 24.06 -22.21 -4.42
CA ILE A 363 25.10 -21.65 -3.56
C ILE A 363 26.45 -21.82 -4.26
N GLN A 364 27.21 -20.76 -4.34
CA GLN A 364 28.58 -20.73 -4.81
C GLN A 364 29.51 -20.24 -3.71
N VAL A 365 30.69 -20.88 -3.57
CA VAL A 365 31.72 -20.37 -2.65
C VAL A 365 32.84 -19.78 -3.51
N ARG A 366 33.29 -18.58 -3.18
CA ARG A 366 34.35 -17.87 -3.91
C ARG A 366 35.44 -17.38 -2.97
N ALA A 367 36.67 -17.45 -3.41
CA ALA A 367 37.79 -16.79 -2.76
C ALA A 367 38.48 -15.84 -3.74
N LYS A 368 38.60 -14.56 -3.41
CA LYS A 368 39.17 -13.51 -4.27
C LYS A 368 38.56 -13.51 -5.69
N GLY A 369 37.24 -13.73 -5.78
CA GLY A 369 36.50 -13.76 -7.05
C GLY A 369 36.52 -15.12 -7.80
N VAL A 370 37.37 -16.08 -7.41
CA VAL A 370 37.46 -17.39 -8.05
C VAL A 370 36.48 -18.34 -7.40
N ALA A 371 35.65 -19.01 -8.21
CA ALA A 371 34.69 -20.03 -7.72
C ALA A 371 35.47 -21.29 -7.25
N LEU A 372 35.09 -21.78 -6.08
CA LEU A 372 35.68 -22.98 -5.46
C LEU A 372 34.77 -24.18 -5.66
N PRO A 373 35.27 -25.32 -6.11
CA PRO A 373 34.48 -26.52 -6.16
C PRO A 373 34.14 -26.98 -4.75
N CYS A 374 32.84 -27.27 -4.53
CA CYS A 374 32.34 -27.60 -3.20
C CYS A 374 31.15 -28.55 -3.28
N SER A 375 30.95 -29.35 -2.22
CA SER A 375 29.80 -30.21 -2.03
C SER A 375 28.95 -29.67 -0.85
N ILE A 376 27.64 -29.60 -1.05
CA ILE A 376 26.70 -29.10 -0.07
C ILE A 376 26.00 -30.26 0.62
N PHE A 377 26.07 -30.29 1.95
CA PHE A 377 25.40 -31.27 2.79
C PHE A 377 24.29 -30.60 3.57
N ASP A 378 23.05 -30.93 3.23
CA ASP A 378 21.88 -30.49 4.01
C ASP A 378 21.55 -31.55 5.07
N PRO A 379 21.65 -31.23 6.36
CA PRO A 379 21.29 -32.16 7.42
C PRO A 379 19.83 -32.59 7.41
N HIS A 380 18.96 -31.80 6.77
CA HIS A 380 17.55 -32.15 6.64
C HIS A 380 17.26 -33.12 5.51
N GLN A 381 18.12 -33.16 4.47
CA GLN A 381 18.04 -34.17 3.41
C GLN A 381 18.61 -35.53 3.84
N GLN A 382 19.41 -35.59 4.90
CA GLN A 382 19.90 -36.86 5.49
C GLN A 382 18.87 -37.55 6.38
N ARG A 383 17.66 -37.04 6.56
CA ARG A 383 16.57 -37.89 7.03
C ARG A 383 16.31 -38.92 5.92
N VAL A 384 16.82 -40.09 6.19
CA VAL A 384 16.68 -41.30 5.35
C VAL A 384 15.26 -41.33 4.81
N THR A 385 15.11 -41.15 3.49
CA THR A 385 13.84 -41.40 2.83
C THR A 385 13.44 -42.83 3.14
N HIS A 386 12.17 -43.11 3.35
CA HIS A 386 11.67 -44.47 3.67
C HIS A 386 12.20 -45.55 2.75
N ALA A 387 12.64 -45.21 1.55
CA ALA A 387 13.29 -46.11 0.61
C ALA A 387 14.63 -46.71 1.09
N ALA A 388 15.38 -46.03 1.95
CA ALA A 388 16.65 -46.54 2.50
C ALA A 388 16.46 -47.45 3.73
N ILE A 389 15.25 -47.49 4.30
CA ILE A 389 14.91 -48.34 5.47
C ILE A 389 14.32 -49.68 5.06
N THR A 390 13.93 -49.83 3.80
CA THR A 390 13.16 -51.00 3.33
C THR A 390 13.94 -52.31 3.20
N GLU A 391 15.26 -52.30 3.37
CA GLU A 391 16.04 -53.58 3.30
C GLU A 391 16.21 -54.26 4.67
N ASN A 392 15.80 -53.66 5.75
CA ASN A 392 15.93 -54.31 7.08
C ASN A 392 14.54 -54.81 7.55
N LYS A 393 14.17 -56.01 7.10
CA LYS A 393 12.91 -56.68 7.48
C LYS A 393 12.67 -56.81 8.98
N HIS A 394 13.71 -56.71 9.79
CA HIS A 394 13.62 -56.75 11.25
C HIS A 394 13.29 -55.39 11.87
N LEU A 395 13.67 -54.28 11.24
CA LEU A 395 13.47 -52.96 11.80
C LEU A 395 11.98 -52.53 11.77
N SER A 396 11.24 -52.93 10.74
CA SER A 396 9.80 -52.62 10.66
C SER A 396 8.99 -53.36 11.75
N ALA A 397 9.34 -54.61 12.05
CA ALA A 397 8.72 -55.43 13.10
C ALA A 397 9.06 -54.84 14.51
N VAL A 398 10.31 -54.40 14.71
CA VAL A 398 10.73 -53.78 15.95
C VAL A 398 10.04 -52.43 16.18
N LEU A 399 9.94 -51.63 15.13
CA LEU A 399 9.21 -50.33 15.20
C LEU A 399 7.71 -50.53 15.43
N ALA A 400 7.08 -51.53 14.84
CA ALA A 400 5.69 -51.87 15.08
C ALA A 400 5.48 -52.31 16.53
N HIS A 401 6.40 -53.16 17.05
CA HIS A 401 6.35 -53.59 18.46
C HIS A 401 6.60 -52.42 19.44
N ILE A 402 7.55 -51.53 19.17
CA ILE A 402 7.79 -50.33 19.97
C ILE A 402 6.57 -49.43 19.97
N LYS A 403 5.89 -49.27 18.83
CA LYS A 403 4.67 -48.48 18.72
C LYS A 403 3.53 -49.09 19.55
N GLU A 404 3.35 -50.39 19.45
CA GLU A 404 2.37 -51.13 20.26
C GLU A 404 2.63 -51.05 21.77
N GLU A 405 3.90 -51.12 22.17
CA GLU A 405 4.33 -50.93 23.57
C GLU A 405 4.15 -49.49 24.05
N GLN A 406 4.39 -48.50 23.16
CA GLN A 406 4.16 -47.10 23.47
C GLN A 406 2.66 -46.76 23.58
N GLU A 407 1.80 -47.45 22.81
CA GLU A 407 0.35 -47.30 22.90
C GLU A 407 -0.22 -47.98 24.16
N LYS A 408 0.42 -49.05 24.65
CA LYS A 408 0.08 -49.75 25.90
C LYS A 408 0.67 -49.06 27.16
N ALA A 409 1.76 -48.32 27.00
CA ALA A 409 2.39 -47.60 28.10
C ALA A 409 1.55 -46.39 28.48
N THR A 410 1.13 -46.33 29.73
CA THR A 410 0.51 -45.15 30.33
C THR A 410 1.45 -43.96 30.15
N PRO A 411 1.00 -42.85 29.60
CA PRO A 411 1.84 -41.72 29.35
C PRO A 411 2.46 -41.25 30.69
N PRO A 412 3.78 -41.05 30.74
CA PRO A 412 4.42 -40.61 31.98
C PRO A 412 3.78 -39.29 32.43
N PRO A 413 3.62 -39.08 33.75
CA PRO A 413 3.02 -37.88 34.27
C PRO A 413 3.77 -36.67 33.72
N LYS A 414 3.05 -35.73 33.13
CA LYS A 414 3.63 -34.52 32.53
C LYS A 414 4.40 -33.73 33.57
N VAL A 415 5.70 -33.97 33.68
CA VAL A 415 6.60 -33.22 34.55
C VAL A 415 6.62 -31.78 34.03
N LYS A 416 6.09 -30.87 34.83
CA LYS A 416 6.12 -29.43 34.49
C LYS A 416 7.58 -28.98 34.56
N PRO A 417 8.17 -28.51 33.43
CA PRO A 417 9.56 -28.06 33.49
C PRO A 417 9.65 -26.79 34.33
N VAL A 418 10.47 -26.84 35.35
CA VAL A 418 10.79 -25.70 36.22
C VAL A 418 12.12 -25.13 35.75
N SER A 419 12.14 -23.86 35.36
CA SER A 419 13.40 -23.17 35.07
C SER A 419 14.14 -22.87 36.34
N ALA A 420 15.32 -23.48 36.50
CA ALA A 420 16.08 -23.48 37.73
C ALA A 420 16.69 -22.13 38.16
N LYS A 421 16.67 -21.09 37.33
CA LYS A 421 17.38 -19.83 37.63
C LYS A 421 16.53 -18.59 37.94
N ASN A 422 15.24 -18.54 37.62
CA ASN A 422 14.46 -17.31 37.80
C ASN A 422 12.99 -17.51 38.23
N GLY A 423 12.57 -18.67 38.69
CA GLY A 423 11.18 -18.92 39.10
C GLY A 423 10.15 -18.86 37.95
N TYR A 424 10.60 -18.79 36.68
CA TYR A 424 9.74 -18.80 35.51
C TYR A 424 9.40 -20.23 35.09
N LYS A 425 8.13 -20.55 35.07
CA LYS A 425 7.63 -21.74 34.37
C LYS A 425 7.73 -21.52 32.90
N LYS A 426 8.27 -22.45 32.10
CA LYS A 426 8.35 -22.43 30.64
C LYS A 426 6.99 -22.26 29.91
N THR A 427 5.88 -22.25 30.63
CA THR A 427 4.53 -22.07 30.18
C THR A 427 4.09 -20.60 30.03
N GLY A 428 5.00 -19.65 30.25
CA GLY A 428 4.70 -18.19 30.12
C GLY A 428 3.72 -17.63 31.16
N ARG A 429 3.25 -18.46 32.14
CA ARG A 429 2.40 -17.98 33.23
C ARG A 429 3.26 -17.46 34.37
N ARG A 430 3.04 -16.21 34.74
CA ARG A 430 3.63 -15.57 35.93
C ARG A 430 3.20 -16.26 37.21
N PRO A 431 4.04 -16.26 38.22
CA PRO A 431 3.59 -16.60 39.56
C PRO A 431 2.49 -15.63 40.01
N PRO A 432 1.45 -16.09 40.74
CA PRO A 432 0.43 -15.22 41.25
C PRO A 432 1.05 -14.19 42.21
N GLY A 433 0.80 -12.91 41.95
CA GLY A 433 1.22 -11.84 42.84
C GLY A 433 1.74 -10.55 42.24
N ARG A 434 2.12 -10.51 40.94
CA ARG A 434 2.49 -9.24 40.30
C ARG A 434 1.85 -9.09 38.90
N PRO A 435 0.91 -8.15 38.70
CA PRO A 435 0.34 -7.86 37.41
C PRO A 435 1.41 -7.37 36.42
N SER A 436 1.23 -7.61 35.15
CA SER A 436 2.12 -7.07 34.12
C SER A 436 2.04 -5.55 34.11
N LYS A 437 3.12 -4.87 33.70
CA LYS A 437 3.07 -3.40 33.52
C LYS A 437 1.89 -2.96 32.65
N MET A 438 1.47 -3.77 31.70
CA MET A 438 0.31 -3.53 30.84
C MET A 438 -1.02 -3.78 31.56
N GLU A 439 -1.16 -4.85 32.33
CA GLU A 439 -2.36 -5.12 33.13
C GLU A 439 -2.55 -4.06 34.19
N ALA A 440 -1.49 -3.66 34.91
CA ALA A 440 -1.51 -2.56 35.85
C ALA A 440 -1.89 -1.22 35.19
N TYR A 441 -1.45 -0.98 33.95
CA TYR A 441 -1.83 0.20 33.16
C TYR A 441 -3.31 0.17 32.79
N TYR A 442 -3.84 -0.96 32.33
CA TYR A 442 -5.26 -1.08 31.99
C TYR A 442 -6.19 -1.06 33.20
N GLU A 443 -5.78 -1.65 34.32
CA GLU A 443 -6.51 -1.53 35.58
C GLU A 443 -6.57 -0.10 36.09
N ARG A 444 -5.46 0.62 36.01
CA ARG A 444 -5.40 2.05 36.37
C ARG A 444 -6.32 2.89 35.45
N LYS A 445 -6.30 2.66 34.15
CA LYS A 445 -7.23 3.33 33.22
C LYS A 445 -8.69 2.94 33.44
N ARG A 446 -8.97 1.74 33.86
CA ARG A 446 -10.32 1.28 34.21
C ARG A 446 -10.82 1.98 35.47
N ALA A 447 -9.95 2.08 36.49
CA ALA A 447 -10.25 2.81 37.71
C ALA A 447 -10.45 4.31 37.48
N GLU A 448 -9.64 4.94 36.64
CA GLU A 448 -9.79 6.33 36.22
C GLU A 448 -11.13 6.58 35.48
N ARG A 449 -11.54 5.69 34.58
CA ARG A 449 -12.85 5.77 33.89
C ARG A 449 -14.02 5.60 34.86
N THR A 450 -13.92 4.71 35.84
CA THR A 450 -14.95 4.49 36.84
C THR A 450 -15.07 5.68 37.80
N ALA A 451 -13.93 6.30 38.16
CA ALA A 451 -13.90 7.50 38.97
C ALA A 451 -14.50 8.72 38.24
N THR A 452 -14.24 8.84 36.94
CA THR A 452 -14.81 9.91 36.09
C THR A 452 -16.33 9.73 35.94
N MET A 453 -16.81 8.50 35.75
CA MET A 453 -18.26 8.21 35.68
C MET A 453 -18.99 8.50 37.00
N ARG A 454 -18.34 8.23 38.14
CA ARG A 454 -18.91 8.59 39.47
C ARG A 454 -18.94 10.12 39.72
N ARG A 455 -17.99 10.88 39.18
CA ARG A 455 -17.98 12.35 39.26
C ARG A 455 -19.01 13.01 38.34
N THR A 456 -19.28 12.43 37.18
CA THR A 456 -20.29 12.92 36.23
C THR A 456 -21.72 12.49 36.59
N GLY A 457 -21.88 11.42 37.38
CA GLY A 457 -23.18 10.96 37.89
C GLY A 457 -23.68 11.70 39.13
N ALA A 458 -22.80 12.34 39.87
CA ALA A 458 -23.16 13.06 41.10
C ALA A 458 -23.61 14.54 40.88
N ASN A 459 -23.66 14.98 39.63
CA ASN A 459 -24.17 16.32 39.26
C ASN A 459 -25.51 16.26 38.52
N LYS A 460 -26.32 15.22 38.75
CA LYS A 460 -27.70 15.14 38.31
C LYS A 460 -28.55 14.61 39.46
N GLU A 461 -28.71 15.46 40.49
CA GLU A 461 -29.83 15.53 41.39
C GLU A 461 -30.07 16.98 41.76
#